data_0c9e7e333778eab57197b68f3eba2e14
#
_entry.id   0c9e7e333778eab57197b68f3eba2e14
#
_cell.length_a   1.000
_cell.length_b   1.000
_cell.length_c   1.000
_cell.angle_alpha   90.00
_cell.angle_beta   90.00
_cell.angle_gamma   90.00
#
_symmetry.space_group_name_H-M   'P 1'
#
loop_
_entity.id
_entity.type
_entity.pdbx_description
1 polymer ?
#
loop_
_entity_poly.entity_id
_entity_poly.type
_entity_poly.pdbx_seq_one_letter_code
_entity_poly.pdbx_strand_id
1 'polypeptide(L)'
;MNYIAYTARFLYRIKWWMILAPIIVALAVFFKMGAQPRNYKSMTTVYTGIVSGYDITTTEGTRQDWNIINNAMDNMINIILSQTTLKNVSMRLYAQGLTHLDPDNDNQYLTARTSRYLLNRTPKEVMDLVDRTSEEKTLENLRRFEEADHDNHVYGMFHWNPPYYSYQALSQIKVKRITSSDMLEISYENDDPYIVYNTLVILNDEFVRQYRDLRFGETNNVIAYFESELARVGKNLRELEDSLRDYNVEHKVINYDEQTKHIAALSRDYELRYEEIPLNFESAEKLRKSIEEQLEGLQTFHNNAQFIEKLHTIGSLYSHI
;
A
#
# COMPACT_ATOMS: atom_id res chain seq x y z
N MET A 1 74.45 -2.12 -30.67
CA MET A 1 73.92 -2.99 -29.62
C MET A 1 72.55 -3.47 -30.04
N ASN A 2 72.37 -4.80 -30.24
CA ASN A 2 71.13 -5.33 -30.75
C ASN A 2 70.11 -5.52 -29.61
N TYR A 3 69.38 -4.45 -29.26
CA TYR A 3 68.31 -4.48 -28.28
C TYR A 3 67.26 -5.55 -28.57
N ILE A 4 66.96 -5.79 -29.87
CA ILE A 4 66.02 -6.81 -30.36
C ILE A 4 66.48 -8.23 -29.95
N ALA A 5 67.75 -8.56 -30.05
CA ALA A 5 68.27 -9.87 -29.65
C ALA A 5 68.24 -10.09 -28.14
N TYR A 6 68.36 -9.01 -27.36
CA TYR A 6 68.31 -9.07 -25.92
C TYR A 6 66.87 -9.26 -25.39
N THR A 7 65.93 -8.53 -25.97
CA THR A 7 64.51 -8.69 -25.65
C THR A 7 63.96 -10.06 -26.08
N ALA A 8 64.40 -10.59 -27.24
CA ALA A 8 63.99 -11.93 -27.68
C ALA A 8 64.53 -13.03 -26.73
N ARG A 9 65.78 -12.95 -26.24
CA ARG A 9 66.34 -13.88 -25.24
C ARG A 9 65.64 -13.77 -23.88
N PHE A 10 65.30 -12.58 -23.48
CA PHE A 10 64.53 -12.32 -22.24
C PHE A 10 63.14 -12.93 -22.31
N LEU A 11 62.40 -12.71 -23.41
CA LEU A 11 61.08 -13.28 -23.63
C LEU A 11 61.14 -14.82 -23.71
N TYR A 12 62.14 -15.40 -24.34
CA TYR A 12 62.30 -16.85 -24.40
C TYR A 12 62.58 -17.49 -23.06
N ARG A 13 63.32 -16.77 -22.15
CA ARG A 13 63.62 -17.22 -20.79
C ARG A 13 62.40 -17.17 -19.86
N ILE A 14 61.47 -16.22 -20.13
CA ILE A 14 60.28 -15.99 -19.31
C ILE A 14 59.00 -16.61 -19.96
N LYS A 15 59.12 -17.27 -21.11
CA LYS A 15 57.95 -17.81 -21.86
C LYS A 15 57.01 -18.63 -21.03
N TRP A 16 57.49 -19.47 -20.11
CA TRP A 16 56.67 -20.27 -19.23
C TRP A 16 55.88 -19.43 -18.21
N TRP A 17 56.52 -18.39 -17.68
CA TRP A 17 55.83 -17.47 -16.76
C TRP A 17 54.78 -16.62 -17.48
N MET A 18 55.05 -16.22 -18.72
CA MET A 18 54.07 -15.48 -19.53
C MET A 18 52.81 -16.30 -19.85
N ILE A 19 52.92 -17.63 -19.92
CA ILE A 19 51.79 -18.52 -20.14
C ILE A 19 51.14 -18.92 -18.80
N LEU A 20 51.93 -19.21 -17.81
CA LEU A 20 51.44 -19.72 -16.51
C LEU A 20 50.72 -18.65 -15.71
N ALA A 21 51.25 -17.42 -15.68
CA ALA A 21 50.66 -16.32 -14.92
C ALA A 21 49.21 -15.99 -15.35
N PRO A 22 48.88 -15.80 -16.64
CA PRO A 22 47.48 -15.56 -17.03
C PRO A 22 46.59 -16.76 -16.79
N ILE A 23 47.07 -18.01 -16.87
CA ILE A 23 46.30 -19.21 -16.53
C ILE A 23 45.93 -19.24 -15.05
N ILE A 24 46.93 -18.94 -14.17
CA ILE A 24 46.66 -18.86 -12.70
C ILE A 24 45.68 -17.75 -12.40
N VAL A 25 45.82 -16.57 -13.03
CA VAL A 25 44.87 -15.46 -12.86
C VAL A 25 43.47 -15.85 -13.35
N ALA A 26 43.39 -16.47 -14.52
CA ALA A 26 42.11 -16.92 -15.06
C ALA A 26 41.42 -17.95 -14.15
N LEU A 27 42.18 -18.91 -13.64
CA LEU A 27 41.66 -19.89 -12.65
C LEU A 27 41.21 -19.21 -11.36
N ALA A 28 41.99 -18.27 -10.82
CA ALA A 28 41.64 -17.53 -9.61
C ALA A 28 40.38 -16.70 -9.80
N VAL A 29 40.24 -16.03 -10.96
CA VAL A 29 39.02 -15.27 -11.34
C VAL A 29 37.85 -16.22 -11.52
N PHE A 30 38.02 -17.35 -12.20
CA PHE A 30 36.97 -18.34 -12.40
C PHE A 30 36.42 -18.87 -11.05
N PHE A 31 37.30 -19.25 -10.13
CA PHE A 31 36.89 -19.70 -8.79
C PHE A 31 36.22 -18.58 -7.99
N LYS A 32 36.74 -17.37 -8.07
CA LYS A 32 36.16 -16.22 -7.37
C LYS A 32 34.78 -15.82 -7.93
N MET A 33 34.62 -15.83 -9.25
CA MET A 33 33.34 -15.53 -9.90
C MET A 33 32.30 -16.64 -9.65
N GLY A 34 32.71 -17.91 -9.62
CA GLY A 34 31.80 -19.02 -9.30
C GLY A 34 31.32 -19.04 -7.85
N ALA A 35 32.07 -18.39 -6.94
CA ALA A 35 31.70 -18.26 -5.54
C ALA A 35 30.84 -17.04 -5.21
N GLN A 36 30.66 -16.12 -6.17
CA GLN A 36 29.79 -14.95 -5.93
C GLN A 36 28.32 -15.36 -5.91
N PRO A 37 27.53 -14.91 -4.92
CA PRO A 37 26.09 -15.13 -4.93
C PRO A 37 25.47 -14.46 -6.16
N ARG A 38 24.57 -15.17 -6.82
CA ARG A 38 23.81 -14.62 -7.94
C ARG A 38 22.75 -13.69 -7.38
N ASN A 39 22.67 -12.49 -7.92
CA ASN A 39 21.57 -11.57 -7.59
C ASN A 39 20.46 -11.72 -8.63
N TYR A 40 19.26 -11.85 -8.13
CA TYR A 40 18.03 -11.92 -8.91
C TYR A 40 17.29 -10.60 -8.76
N LYS A 41 16.80 -10.09 -9.88
CA LYS A 41 16.01 -8.87 -9.92
C LYS A 41 14.62 -9.17 -10.47
N SER A 42 13.60 -8.71 -9.77
CA SER A 42 12.24 -8.71 -10.27
C SER A 42 11.67 -7.29 -10.27
N MET A 43 10.66 -7.07 -11.11
CA MET A 43 9.97 -5.80 -11.19
C MET A 43 8.48 -6.03 -11.39
N THR A 44 7.69 -5.13 -10.83
CA THR A 44 6.24 -5.06 -11.01
C THR A 44 5.81 -3.65 -11.31
N THR A 45 4.67 -3.50 -11.95
CA THR A 45 4.10 -2.19 -12.29
C THR A 45 2.73 -2.05 -11.64
N VAL A 46 2.52 -0.94 -10.95
CA VAL A 46 1.25 -0.61 -10.29
C VAL A 46 0.61 0.55 -11.04
N TYR A 47 -0.64 0.37 -11.46
CA TYR A 47 -1.46 1.43 -12.00
C TYR A 47 -2.17 2.17 -10.86
N THR A 48 -2.01 3.49 -10.79
CA THR A 48 -2.52 4.30 -9.68
C THR A 48 -3.85 5.00 -9.96
N GLY A 49 -4.17 5.22 -11.24
CA GLY A 49 -5.41 5.88 -11.67
C GLY A 49 -5.52 7.37 -11.30
N ILE A 50 -4.44 8.02 -10.86
CA ILE A 50 -4.51 9.42 -10.38
C ILE A 50 -4.76 10.40 -11.52
N VAL A 51 -4.14 10.21 -12.68
CA VAL A 51 -4.29 11.13 -13.83
C VAL A 51 -5.59 10.88 -14.58
N SER A 52 -6.00 9.62 -14.64
CA SER A 52 -7.27 9.19 -15.23
C SER A 52 -8.44 9.23 -14.25
N GLY A 53 -8.15 9.51 -12.96
CA GLY A 53 -9.14 9.56 -11.90
C GLY A 53 -10.22 10.60 -12.19
N TYR A 54 -11.46 10.16 -12.07
CA TYR A 54 -12.65 10.98 -12.20
C TYR A 54 -12.56 12.18 -11.25
N ASP A 55 -12.28 13.34 -11.80
CA ASP A 55 -12.50 14.59 -11.10
C ASP A 55 -14.03 14.80 -11.04
N ILE A 56 -14.61 14.52 -9.87
CA ILE A 56 -16.06 14.69 -9.62
C ILE A 56 -16.42 16.18 -9.59
N THR A 57 -15.42 17.06 -9.55
CA THR A 57 -15.61 18.48 -9.71
C THR A 57 -15.75 18.82 -11.19
N THR A 58 -16.93 18.56 -11.75
CA THR A 58 -17.36 19.05 -13.06
C THR A 58 -17.53 20.57 -13.02
N THR A 59 -16.41 21.27 -12.96
CA THR A 59 -16.37 22.67 -13.37
C THR A 59 -15.55 22.68 -14.65
N GLU A 60 -16.24 22.95 -15.76
CA GLU A 60 -15.64 23.09 -17.08
C GLU A 60 -14.39 23.95 -17.02
N GLY A 61 -13.25 23.36 -17.40
CA GLY A 61 -12.04 24.11 -17.68
C GLY A 61 -10.93 24.05 -16.64
N THR A 62 -10.96 23.18 -15.63
CA THR A 62 -9.81 23.04 -14.71
C THR A 62 -8.68 22.33 -15.44
N ARG A 63 -7.63 23.09 -15.79
CA ARG A 63 -6.34 22.53 -16.19
C ARG A 63 -5.90 21.54 -15.11
N GLN A 64 -5.58 20.31 -15.51
CA GLN A 64 -4.94 19.35 -14.61
C GLN A 64 -3.74 20.01 -13.96
N ASP A 65 -3.79 20.20 -12.63
CA ASP A 65 -2.66 20.75 -11.89
C ASP A 65 -1.62 19.64 -11.72
N TRP A 66 -0.60 19.69 -12.56
CA TRP A 66 0.51 18.74 -12.53
C TRP A 66 1.21 18.68 -11.17
N ASN A 67 1.15 19.76 -10.38
CA ASN A 67 1.74 19.76 -9.04
C ASN A 67 0.94 18.86 -8.10
N ILE A 68 -0.39 18.89 -8.17
CA ILE A 68 -1.26 18.00 -7.38
C ILE A 68 -0.99 16.55 -7.76
N ILE A 69 -0.93 16.25 -9.04
CA ILE A 69 -0.64 14.89 -9.54
C ILE A 69 0.74 14.44 -9.09
N ASN A 70 1.76 15.26 -9.24
CA ASN A 70 3.12 14.92 -8.82
C ASN A 70 3.20 14.68 -7.31
N ASN A 71 2.60 15.56 -6.50
CA ASN A 71 2.56 15.39 -5.06
C ASN A 71 1.82 14.10 -4.65
N ALA A 72 0.72 13.76 -5.33
CA ALA A 72 0.00 12.52 -5.07
C ALA A 72 0.84 11.28 -5.41
N MET A 73 1.58 11.30 -6.53
CA MET A 73 2.49 10.22 -6.91
C MET A 73 3.66 10.10 -5.94
N ASP A 74 4.26 11.22 -5.51
CA ASP A 74 5.34 11.23 -4.53
C ASP A 74 4.85 10.70 -3.17
N ASN A 75 3.64 11.06 -2.75
CA ASN A 75 3.03 10.52 -1.55
C ASN A 75 2.83 9.00 -1.64
N MET A 76 2.40 8.47 -2.78
CA MET A 76 2.31 7.01 -2.97
C MET A 76 3.67 6.33 -2.87
N ILE A 77 4.71 6.90 -3.49
CA ILE A 77 6.08 6.38 -3.38
C ILE A 77 6.51 6.38 -1.91
N ASN A 78 6.24 7.46 -1.19
CA ASN A 78 6.57 7.56 0.24
C ASN A 78 5.80 6.54 1.09
N ILE A 79 4.52 6.25 0.79
CA ILE A 79 3.74 5.22 1.47
C ILE A 79 4.36 3.84 1.22
N ILE A 80 4.71 3.51 -0.03
CA ILE A 80 5.34 2.24 -0.39
C ILE A 80 6.66 2.04 0.37
N LEU A 81 7.48 3.09 0.46
CA LEU A 81 8.80 3.06 1.09
C LEU A 81 8.77 3.42 2.58
N SER A 82 7.60 3.65 3.16
CA SER A 82 7.48 4.01 4.58
C SER A 82 7.98 2.87 5.46
N GLN A 83 8.54 3.24 6.61
CA GLN A 83 9.02 2.27 7.59
C GLN A 83 7.89 1.31 8.05
N THR A 84 6.68 1.83 8.19
CA THR A 84 5.50 1.03 8.57
C THR A 84 5.17 -0.01 7.51
N THR A 85 5.14 0.38 6.23
CA THR A 85 4.90 -0.55 5.10
C THR A 85 5.99 -1.62 5.06
N LEU A 86 7.27 -1.21 5.10
CA LEU A 86 8.40 -2.14 5.03
C LEU A 86 8.45 -3.08 6.24
N LYS A 87 8.07 -2.61 7.43
CA LYS A 87 7.95 -3.45 8.63
C LYS A 87 6.87 -4.51 8.46
N ASN A 88 5.70 -4.14 7.97
CA ASN A 88 4.62 -5.09 7.71
C ASN A 88 5.01 -6.11 6.64
N VAL A 89 5.70 -5.68 5.58
CA VAL A 89 6.24 -6.58 4.54
C VAL A 89 7.25 -7.54 5.14
N SER A 90 8.19 -7.05 5.95
CA SER A 90 9.18 -7.87 6.66
C SER A 90 8.52 -8.96 7.50
N MET A 91 7.54 -8.56 8.31
CA MET A 91 6.83 -9.47 9.22
C MET A 91 6.05 -10.55 8.45
N ARG A 92 5.34 -10.16 7.38
CA ARG A 92 4.59 -11.11 6.54
C ARG A 92 5.54 -12.05 5.80
N LEU A 93 6.62 -11.52 5.22
CA LEU A 93 7.63 -12.32 4.53
C LEU A 93 8.30 -13.34 5.47
N TYR A 94 8.56 -12.92 6.72
CA TYR A 94 9.12 -13.80 7.74
C TYR A 94 8.12 -14.88 8.19
N ALA A 95 6.87 -14.51 8.43
CA ALA A 95 5.81 -15.46 8.76
C ALA A 95 5.62 -16.52 7.66
N GLN A 96 5.58 -16.09 6.40
CA GLN A 96 5.49 -16.95 5.23
C GLN A 96 6.70 -17.90 5.14
N GLY A 97 7.91 -17.35 5.33
CA GLY A 97 9.14 -18.12 5.32
C GLY A 97 9.18 -19.20 6.41
N LEU A 98 8.76 -18.87 7.64
CA LEU A 98 8.72 -19.82 8.75
C LEU A 98 7.64 -20.89 8.57
N THR A 99 6.47 -20.51 8.04
CA THR A 99 5.37 -21.47 7.79
C THR A 99 5.75 -22.52 6.76
N HIS A 100 6.51 -22.13 5.72
CA HIS A 100 6.85 -23.00 4.59
C HIS A 100 8.34 -23.40 4.57
N LEU A 101 8.96 -23.54 5.73
CA LEU A 101 10.35 -24.00 5.83
C LEU A 101 10.52 -25.40 5.25
N ASP A 102 11.39 -25.52 4.23
CA ASP A 102 11.91 -26.79 3.70
C ASP A 102 13.43 -26.67 3.53
N PRO A 103 14.24 -27.22 4.44
CA PRO A 103 15.69 -27.13 4.35
C PRO A 103 16.31 -28.02 3.27
N ASP A 104 15.55 -28.96 2.71
CA ASP A 104 16.07 -29.93 1.74
C ASP A 104 15.75 -29.53 0.29
N ASN A 105 14.61 -28.88 0.05
CA ASN A 105 14.17 -28.51 -1.28
C ASN A 105 13.85 -27.01 -1.40
N ASP A 106 14.06 -26.48 -2.60
CA ASP A 106 13.53 -25.17 -2.97
C ASP A 106 12.00 -25.27 -3.12
N ASN A 107 11.30 -24.27 -2.62
CA ASN A 107 9.85 -24.14 -2.77
C ASN A 107 9.49 -22.76 -3.36
N GLN A 108 8.20 -22.51 -3.54
CA GLN A 108 7.73 -21.23 -4.12
C GLN A 108 7.96 -19.99 -3.23
N TYR A 109 8.41 -20.18 -1.99
CA TYR A 109 8.62 -19.10 -1.01
C TYR A 109 10.09 -18.85 -0.72
N LEU A 110 10.91 -19.90 -0.67
CA LEU A 110 12.31 -19.82 -0.26
C LEU A 110 13.15 -20.87 -1.00
N THR A 111 14.45 -20.56 -1.18
CA THR A 111 15.43 -21.59 -1.49
C THR A 111 15.74 -22.45 -0.27
N ALA A 112 16.17 -23.71 -0.48
CA ALA A 112 16.67 -24.60 0.58
C ALA A 112 17.81 -23.95 1.38
N ARG A 113 18.63 -23.12 0.73
CA ARG A 113 19.69 -22.35 1.40
C ARG A 113 19.13 -21.35 2.41
N THR A 114 18.14 -20.59 2.01
CA THR A 114 17.48 -19.60 2.87
C THR A 114 16.66 -20.27 3.97
N SER A 115 16.01 -21.38 3.68
CA SER A 115 15.31 -22.20 4.68
C SER A 115 16.27 -22.68 5.79
N ARG A 116 17.45 -23.18 5.41
CA ARG A 116 18.51 -23.56 6.38
C ARG A 116 19.03 -22.37 7.16
N TYR A 117 19.19 -21.21 6.52
CA TYR A 117 19.60 -19.97 7.20
C TYR A 117 18.56 -19.59 8.26
N LEU A 118 17.28 -19.58 7.92
CA LEU A 118 16.19 -19.28 8.87
C LEU A 118 16.17 -20.28 10.03
N LEU A 119 16.21 -21.57 9.73
CA LEU A 119 16.18 -22.63 10.76
C LEU A 119 17.32 -22.48 11.78
N ASN A 120 18.51 -22.12 11.32
CA ASN A 120 19.67 -21.96 12.18
C ASN A 120 19.69 -20.66 12.99
N ARG A 121 18.97 -19.63 12.53
CA ARG A 121 18.97 -18.30 13.14
C ARG A 121 17.74 -18.02 14.01
N THR A 122 16.63 -18.69 13.74
CA THR A 122 15.41 -18.47 14.47
C THR A 122 15.44 -19.21 15.82
N PRO A 123 15.25 -18.53 16.96
CA PRO A 123 15.16 -19.17 18.27
C PRO A 123 13.97 -20.13 18.35
N LYS A 124 14.08 -21.13 19.24
CA LYS A 124 13.00 -22.10 19.47
C LYS A 124 11.69 -21.43 19.89
N GLU A 125 11.76 -20.42 20.74
CA GLU A 125 10.61 -19.65 21.20
C GLU A 125 9.78 -19.07 20.04
N VAL A 126 10.44 -18.60 18.99
CA VAL A 126 9.79 -18.09 17.78
C VAL A 126 9.29 -19.24 16.90
N MET A 127 10.03 -20.34 16.83
CA MET A 127 9.60 -21.53 16.08
C MET A 127 8.34 -22.16 16.68
N ASP A 128 8.16 -22.09 18.01
CA ASP A 128 6.96 -22.60 18.70
C ASP A 128 5.70 -21.75 18.42
N LEU A 129 5.86 -20.52 17.90
CA LEU A 129 4.75 -19.65 17.48
C LEU A 129 4.24 -19.95 16.07
N VAL A 130 4.95 -20.79 15.32
CA VAL A 130 4.66 -21.07 13.90
C VAL A 130 3.52 -22.08 13.76
N ASP A 131 2.45 -21.67 13.13
CA ASP A 131 1.38 -22.56 12.66
C ASP A 131 1.65 -22.93 11.20
N ARG A 132 2.08 -24.16 10.95
CA ARG A 132 2.39 -24.65 9.59
C ARG A 132 1.17 -24.78 8.68
N THR A 133 -0.03 -24.61 9.21
CA THR A 133 -1.29 -24.72 8.47
C THR A 133 -1.86 -23.36 8.05
N SER A 134 -1.37 -22.26 8.67
CA SER A 134 -1.89 -20.91 8.39
C SER A 134 -0.81 -19.85 8.57
N GLU A 135 -0.52 -19.13 7.47
CA GLU A 135 0.37 -17.97 7.48
C GLU A 135 -0.19 -16.83 8.35
N GLU A 136 -1.52 -16.63 8.31
CA GLU A 136 -2.18 -15.56 9.06
C GLU A 136 -2.06 -15.75 10.57
N LYS A 137 -2.23 -17.00 11.06
CA LYS A 137 -2.05 -17.31 12.48
C LYS A 137 -0.60 -17.14 12.91
N THR A 138 0.34 -17.59 12.07
CA THR A 138 1.77 -17.37 12.31
C THR A 138 2.08 -15.88 12.40
N LEU A 139 1.57 -15.09 11.47
CA LEU A 139 1.74 -13.63 11.46
C LEU A 139 1.15 -12.97 12.73
N GLU A 140 -0.04 -13.38 13.14
CA GLU A 140 -0.69 -12.84 14.35
C GLU A 140 0.11 -13.16 15.61
N ASN A 141 0.59 -14.43 15.73
CA ASN A 141 1.42 -14.84 16.86
C ASN A 141 2.73 -14.06 16.92
N LEU A 142 3.40 -13.86 15.76
CA LEU A 142 4.63 -13.09 15.67
C LEU A 142 4.42 -11.62 16.04
N ARG A 143 3.30 -11.00 15.64
CA ARG A 143 2.97 -9.62 16.02
C ARG A 143 2.76 -9.47 17.52
N ARG A 144 1.99 -10.38 18.12
CA ARG A 144 1.79 -10.38 19.58
C ARG A 144 3.11 -10.56 20.33
N PHE A 145 4.00 -11.40 19.82
CA PHE A 145 5.31 -11.62 20.43
C PHE A 145 6.21 -10.40 20.27
N GLU A 146 6.20 -9.72 19.12
CA GLU A 146 6.93 -8.48 18.91
C GLU A 146 6.46 -7.35 19.83
N GLU A 147 5.13 -7.20 20.00
CA GLU A 147 4.52 -6.15 20.83
C GLU A 147 4.76 -6.37 22.33
N ALA A 148 4.98 -7.62 22.74
CA ALA A 148 5.19 -7.96 24.14
C ALA A 148 6.53 -7.44 24.70
N ASP A 149 7.57 -7.40 23.85
CA ASP A 149 8.91 -6.93 24.24
C ASP A 149 9.65 -6.41 23.01
N HIS A 150 10.14 -5.16 23.09
CA HIS A 150 10.89 -4.53 22.01
C HIS A 150 12.35 -4.99 21.91
N ASP A 151 12.81 -5.91 22.75
CA ASP A 151 14.16 -6.49 22.71
C ASP A 151 14.17 -7.96 22.27
N ASN A 152 13.02 -8.48 21.82
CA ASN A 152 12.92 -9.86 21.37
C ASN A 152 13.45 -10.05 19.92
N HIS A 153 13.62 -11.31 19.53
CA HIS A 153 14.17 -11.69 18.23
C HIS A 153 13.32 -11.16 17.04
N VAL A 154 12.00 -11.14 17.18
CA VAL A 154 11.09 -10.71 16.10
C VAL A 154 11.19 -9.20 15.90
N TYR A 155 11.24 -8.42 16.97
CA TYR A 155 11.53 -7.00 16.91
C TYR A 155 12.89 -6.72 16.26
N GLY A 156 13.92 -7.43 16.72
CA GLY A 156 15.29 -7.29 16.23
C GLY A 156 15.45 -7.68 14.76
N MET A 157 14.59 -8.57 14.25
CA MET A 157 14.67 -9.00 12.87
C MET A 157 14.51 -7.83 11.86
N PHE A 158 13.65 -6.88 12.14
CA PHE A 158 13.51 -5.69 11.28
C PHE A 158 14.62 -4.66 11.54
N HIS A 159 15.10 -4.56 12.78
CA HIS A 159 16.06 -3.52 13.22
C HIS A 159 17.53 -3.94 13.15
N TRP A 160 17.86 -5.23 13.29
CA TRP A 160 19.23 -5.73 13.45
C TRP A 160 19.87 -6.31 12.18
N ASN A 161 19.56 -5.85 11.05
CA ASN A 161 20.30 -6.16 9.81
C ASN A 161 20.40 -7.65 9.36
N PRO A 162 19.39 -8.51 9.48
CA PRO A 162 19.36 -9.76 8.74
C PRO A 162 19.18 -9.49 7.23
N PRO A 163 19.73 -10.34 6.35
CA PRO A 163 19.90 -10.04 4.92
C PRO A 163 18.58 -9.93 4.13
N TYR A 164 17.45 -10.45 4.65
CA TYR A 164 16.20 -10.52 3.89
C TYR A 164 15.07 -9.71 4.51
N TYR A 165 15.07 -9.54 5.84
CA TYR A 165 13.93 -9.06 6.60
C TYR A 165 14.16 -7.71 7.26
N SER A 166 15.41 -7.23 7.27
CA SER A 166 15.74 -5.93 7.91
C SER A 166 15.26 -4.74 7.09
N TYR A 167 15.08 -3.62 7.78
CA TYR A 167 14.83 -2.34 7.12
C TYR A 167 15.90 -2.02 6.06
N GLN A 168 17.17 -2.30 6.36
CA GLN A 168 18.27 -2.05 5.42
C GLN A 168 18.16 -2.91 4.16
N ALA A 169 17.74 -4.17 4.26
CA ALA A 169 17.53 -5.03 3.11
C ALA A 169 16.35 -4.57 2.27
N LEU A 170 15.21 -4.26 2.91
CA LEU A 170 14.00 -3.84 2.22
C LEU A 170 14.06 -2.40 1.70
N SER A 171 14.86 -1.52 2.31
CA SER A 171 15.08 -0.16 1.79
C SER A 171 15.82 -0.11 0.44
N GLN A 172 16.36 -1.25 -0.02
CA GLN A 172 16.92 -1.38 -1.37
C GLN A 172 15.85 -1.50 -2.47
N ILE A 173 14.57 -1.64 -2.09
CA ILE A 173 13.44 -1.57 -3.01
C ILE A 173 13.43 -0.20 -3.68
N LYS A 174 13.37 -0.20 -5.00
CA LYS A 174 13.34 1.02 -5.81
C LYS A 174 11.96 1.20 -6.40
N VAL A 175 11.40 2.37 -6.14
CA VAL A 175 10.10 2.78 -6.69
C VAL A 175 10.33 4.00 -7.54
N LYS A 176 9.84 3.98 -8.78
CA LYS A 176 9.91 5.13 -9.67
C LYS A 176 8.64 5.26 -10.50
N ARG A 177 8.27 6.48 -10.80
CA ARG A 177 7.20 6.76 -11.75
C ARG A 177 7.67 6.46 -13.17
N ILE A 178 6.84 5.78 -13.94
CA ILE A 178 7.04 5.67 -15.38
C ILE A 178 6.64 7.00 -16.00
N THR A 179 7.54 7.57 -16.80
CA THR A 179 7.46 8.96 -17.29
C THR A 179 6.08 9.31 -17.83
N SER A 180 5.49 10.37 -17.29
CA SER A 180 4.20 10.95 -17.70
C SER A 180 3.02 9.98 -17.71
N SER A 181 3.08 8.94 -16.90
CA SER A 181 2.01 7.94 -16.77
C SER A 181 1.48 7.86 -15.33
N ASP A 182 0.38 7.12 -15.17
CA ASP A 182 -0.23 6.76 -13.88
C ASP A 182 0.40 5.50 -13.27
N MET A 183 1.57 5.12 -13.74
CA MET A 183 2.19 3.86 -13.37
C MET A 183 3.41 4.09 -12.51
N LEU A 184 3.54 3.29 -11.46
CA LEU A 184 4.74 3.14 -10.64
C LEU A 184 5.41 1.80 -10.96
N GLU A 185 6.68 1.84 -11.28
CA GLU A 185 7.53 0.65 -11.38
C GLU A 185 8.21 0.41 -10.03
N ILE A 186 8.02 -0.77 -9.49
CA ILE A 186 8.65 -1.23 -8.25
C ILE A 186 9.61 -2.34 -8.61
N SER A 187 10.87 -2.23 -8.17
CA SER A 187 11.89 -3.25 -8.43
C SER A 187 12.66 -3.57 -7.16
N TYR A 188 12.99 -4.85 -7.01
CA TYR A 188 13.77 -5.37 -5.90
C TYR A 188 14.81 -6.36 -6.40
N GLU A 189 15.98 -6.39 -5.73
CA GLU A 189 17.10 -7.25 -6.08
C GLU A 189 17.66 -7.92 -4.83
N ASN A 190 17.82 -9.24 -4.86
CA ASN A 190 18.40 -10.02 -3.78
C ASN A 190 18.97 -11.35 -4.31
N ASP A 191 19.64 -12.13 -3.45
CA ASP A 191 20.29 -13.39 -3.82
C ASP A 191 19.34 -14.62 -3.76
N ASP A 192 18.11 -14.47 -3.26
CA ASP A 192 17.06 -15.47 -3.28
C ASP A 192 15.91 -15.05 -4.22
N PRO A 193 15.67 -15.75 -5.35
CA PRO A 193 14.66 -15.37 -6.34
C PRO A 193 13.24 -15.42 -5.80
N TYR A 194 12.96 -16.35 -4.89
CA TYR A 194 11.63 -16.52 -4.30
C TYR A 194 11.32 -15.40 -3.30
N ILE A 195 12.33 -15.00 -2.49
CA ILE A 195 12.21 -13.82 -1.62
C ILE A 195 11.98 -12.56 -2.45
N VAL A 196 12.71 -12.38 -3.55
CA VAL A 196 12.52 -11.21 -4.44
C VAL A 196 11.09 -11.16 -4.96
N TYR A 197 10.56 -12.26 -5.45
CA TYR A 197 9.20 -12.35 -5.97
C TYR A 197 8.16 -12.09 -4.86
N ASN A 198 8.24 -12.83 -3.75
CA ASN A 198 7.27 -12.72 -2.66
C ASN A 198 7.32 -11.35 -1.98
N THR A 199 8.50 -10.73 -1.87
CA THR A 199 8.62 -9.35 -1.37
C THR A 199 7.80 -8.38 -2.21
N LEU A 200 7.87 -8.46 -3.54
CA LEU A 200 7.09 -7.58 -4.41
C LEU A 200 5.59 -7.85 -4.35
N VAL A 201 5.17 -9.12 -4.24
CA VAL A 201 3.76 -9.49 -4.08
C VAL A 201 3.21 -8.94 -2.77
N ILE A 202 3.89 -9.24 -1.65
CA ILE A 202 3.47 -8.79 -0.31
C ILE A 202 3.50 -7.26 -0.21
N LEU A 203 4.52 -6.61 -0.78
CA LEU A 203 4.62 -5.14 -0.80
C LEU A 203 3.44 -4.52 -1.54
N ASN A 204 3.06 -5.09 -2.67
CA ASN A 204 1.94 -4.60 -3.46
C ASN A 204 0.62 -4.71 -2.67
N ASP A 205 0.37 -5.86 -2.04
CA ASP A 205 -0.79 -6.07 -1.18
C ASP A 205 -0.81 -5.11 0.01
N GLU A 206 0.35 -4.92 0.64
CA GLU A 206 0.48 -4.03 1.79
C GLU A 206 0.28 -2.57 1.41
N PHE A 207 0.86 -2.13 0.29
CA PHE A 207 0.64 -0.80 -0.25
C PHE A 207 -0.83 -0.52 -0.52
N VAL A 208 -1.50 -1.44 -1.22
CA VAL A 208 -2.92 -1.30 -1.52
C VAL A 208 -3.75 -1.21 -0.24
N ARG A 209 -3.45 -2.03 0.77
CA ARG A 209 -4.13 -1.98 2.07
C ARG A 209 -3.91 -0.64 2.75
N GLN A 210 -2.66 -0.18 2.88
CA GLN A 210 -2.33 1.09 3.54
C GLN A 210 -2.90 2.29 2.80
N TYR A 211 -2.82 2.30 1.48
CA TYR A 211 -3.40 3.37 0.68
C TYR A 211 -4.92 3.45 0.85
N ARG A 212 -5.57 2.29 0.90
CA ARG A 212 -7.01 2.20 1.19
C ARG A 212 -7.34 2.78 2.56
N ASP A 213 -6.64 2.29 3.60
CA ASP A 213 -6.91 2.71 4.99
C ASP A 213 -6.74 4.22 5.16
N LEU A 214 -5.74 4.82 4.53
CA LEU A 214 -5.54 6.27 4.51
C LEU A 214 -6.69 6.99 3.81
N ARG A 215 -7.08 6.54 2.62
CA ARG A 215 -8.14 7.19 1.82
C ARG A 215 -9.50 7.06 2.49
N PHE A 216 -9.82 5.89 3.02
CA PHE A 216 -11.11 5.69 3.72
C PHE A 216 -11.12 6.31 5.12
N GLY A 217 -9.98 6.34 5.81
CA GLY A 217 -9.86 7.06 7.07
C GLY A 217 -10.19 8.54 6.91
N GLU A 218 -9.65 9.21 5.90
CA GLU A 218 -9.97 10.60 5.57
C GLU A 218 -11.46 10.77 5.22
N THR A 219 -11.99 9.90 4.36
CA THR A 219 -13.40 9.97 3.93
C THR A 219 -14.36 9.74 5.09
N ASN A 220 -14.10 8.76 5.95
CA ASN A 220 -14.93 8.49 7.13
C ASN A 220 -14.91 9.67 8.11
N ASN A 221 -13.78 10.32 8.31
CA ASN A 221 -13.67 11.51 9.17
C ASN A 221 -14.48 12.68 8.60
N VAL A 222 -14.44 12.88 7.28
CA VAL A 222 -15.25 13.90 6.60
C VAL A 222 -16.74 13.59 6.71
N ILE A 223 -17.14 12.35 6.50
CA ILE A 223 -18.54 11.92 6.67
C ILE A 223 -19.00 12.17 8.13
N ALA A 224 -18.25 11.70 9.10
CA ALA A 224 -18.58 11.88 10.51
C ALA A 224 -18.68 13.37 10.91
N TYR A 225 -17.80 14.21 10.34
CA TYR A 225 -17.88 15.67 10.52
C TYR A 225 -19.20 16.23 9.97
N PHE A 226 -19.57 15.90 8.73
CA PHE A 226 -20.81 16.39 8.13
C PHE A 226 -22.05 15.84 8.81
N GLU A 227 -22.06 14.59 9.26
CA GLU A 227 -23.15 14.01 10.07
C GLU A 227 -23.33 14.78 11.40
N SER A 228 -22.22 15.07 12.08
CA SER A 228 -22.27 15.84 13.34
C SER A 228 -22.76 17.27 13.11
N GLU A 229 -22.32 17.91 12.03
CA GLU A 229 -22.72 19.27 11.68
C GLU A 229 -24.19 19.32 11.25
N LEU A 230 -24.67 18.33 10.50
CA LEU A 230 -26.07 18.20 10.14
C LEU A 230 -26.97 18.02 11.37
N ALA A 231 -26.54 17.18 12.32
CA ALA A 231 -27.26 17.01 13.59
C ALA A 231 -27.30 18.30 14.40
N ARG A 232 -26.20 19.05 14.46
CA ARG A 232 -26.10 20.36 15.17
C ARG A 232 -27.01 21.40 14.53
N VAL A 233 -26.94 21.56 13.21
CA VAL A 233 -27.76 22.53 12.48
C VAL A 233 -29.25 22.16 12.58
N GLY A 234 -29.59 20.87 12.46
CA GLY A 234 -30.95 20.38 12.62
C GLY A 234 -31.52 20.60 14.04
N LYS A 235 -30.67 20.54 15.06
CA LYS A 235 -31.08 20.89 16.44
C LYS A 235 -31.34 22.41 16.58
N ASN A 236 -30.41 23.23 16.10
CA ASN A 236 -30.57 24.68 16.14
C ASN A 236 -31.81 25.14 15.35
N LEU A 237 -32.09 24.54 14.21
CA LEU A 237 -33.26 24.83 13.43
C LEU A 237 -34.56 24.57 14.24
N ARG A 238 -34.66 23.40 14.87
CA ARG A 238 -35.82 23.06 15.73
C ARG A 238 -36.00 24.02 16.87
N GLU A 239 -34.91 24.38 17.57
CA GLU A 239 -34.95 25.34 18.68
C GLU A 239 -35.43 26.72 18.19
N LEU A 240 -35.00 27.17 17.02
CA LEU A 240 -35.44 28.43 16.39
C LEU A 240 -36.92 28.36 15.95
N GLU A 241 -37.34 27.24 15.36
CA GLU A 241 -38.73 27.00 14.95
C GLU A 241 -39.67 27.00 16.18
N ASP A 242 -39.25 26.32 17.26
CA ASP A 242 -40.01 26.32 18.52
C ASP A 242 -40.09 27.74 19.13
N SER A 243 -38.96 28.45 19.17
CA SER A 243 -38.93 29.84 19.65
C SER A 243 -39.80 30.77 18.77
N LEU A 244 -39.77 30.60 17.47
CA LEU A 244 -40.61 31.37 16.54
C LEU A 244 -42.10 31.04 16.72
N ARG A 245 -42.42 29.77 16.93
CA ARG A 245 -43.79 29.32 17.19
C ARG A 245 -44.31 29.95 18.51
N ASP A 246 -43.51 29.86 19.59
CA ASP A 246 -43.88 30.38 20.89
C ASP A 246 -44.04 31.91 20.83
N TYR A 247 -43.14 32.62 20.14
CA TYR A 247 -43.27 34.07 19.87
C TYR A 247 -44.57 34.42 19.15
N ASN A 248 -44.92 33.65 18.09
CA ASN A 248 -46.11 33.86 17.30
C ASN A 248 -47.38 33.60 18.13
N VAL A 249 -47.36 32.60 19.01
CA VAL A 249 -48.50 32.31 19.94
C VAL A 249 -48.63 33.40 20.96
N GLU A 250 -47.53 33.83 21.60
CA GLU A 250 -47.53 34.87 22.63
C GLU A 250 -48.03 36.23 22.10
N HIS A 251 -47.60 36.61 20.88
CA HIS A 251 -47.92 37.93 20.26
C HIS A 251 -49.14 37.88 19.37
N LYS A 252 -49.87 36.76 19.30
CA LYS A 252 -51.07 36.60 18.48
C LYS A 252 -50.92 37.11 17.04
N VAL A 253 -49.76 36.86 16.46
CA VAL A 253 -49.46 37.21 15.08
C VAL A 253 -50.25 36.29 14.15
N ILE A 254 -51.47 36.69 13.84
CA ILE A 254 -52.33 36.01 12.88
C ILE A 254 -52.24 36.83 11.56
N ASN A 255 -51.23 36.54 10.79
CA ASN A 255 -51.20 37.03 9.39
C ASN A 255 -51.28 35.82 8.46
N TYR A 256 -52.54 35.43 8.13
CA TYR A 256 -52.84 34.26 7.33
C TYR A 256 -52.16 34.30 5.93
N ASP A 257 -52.06 35.44 5.31
CA ASP A 257 -51.48 35.59 3.96
C ASP A 257 -49.97 35.41 3.97
N GLU A 258 -49.27 35.85 5.01
CA GLU A 258 -47.83 35.63 5.15
C GLU A 258 -47.49 34.22 5.57
N GLN A 259 -48.27 33.61 6.47
CA GLN A 259 -48.12 32.21 6.83
C GLN A 259 -48.30 31.29 5.62
N THR A 260 -49.31 31.55 4.79
CA THR A 260 -49.58 30.71 3.59
C THR A 260 -48.49 30.88 2.54
N LYS A 261 -47.93 32.10 2.37
CA LYS A 261 -46.78 32.35 1.49
C LYS A 261 -45.52 31.71 2.02
N HIS A 262 -45.31 31.75 3.33
CA HIS A 262 -44.13 31.15 3.95
C HIS A 262 -44.17 29.63 3.92
N ILE A 263 -45.33 29.03 4.20
CA ILE A 263 -45.56 27.58 4.07
C ILE A 263 -45.39 27.14 2.60
N ALA A 264 -45.90 27.91 1.65
CA ALA A 264 -45.76 27.59 0.22
C ALA A 264 -44.27 27.71 -0.24
N ALA A 265 -43.52 28.71 0.29
CA ALA A 265 -42.12 28.87 0.00
C ALA A 265 -41.26 27.72 0.62
N LEU A 266 -41.57 27.34 1.87
CA LEU A 266 -40.94 26.22 2.53
C LEU A 266 -41.24 24.89 1.83
N SER A 267 -42.50 24.67 1.46
CA SER A 267 -42.91 23.48 0.68
C SER A 267 -42.12 23.37 -0.63
N ARG A 268 -41.99 24.49 -1.32
CA ARG A 268 -41.24 24.58 -2.58
C ARG A 268 -39.71 24.33 -2.36
N ASP A 269 -39.13 24.83 -1.28
CA ASP A 269 -37.71 24.61 -0.94
C ASP A 269 -37.50 23.12 -0.59
N TYR A 270 -38.43 22.51 0.15
CA TYR A 270 -38.40 21.08 0.44
C TYR A 270 -38.59 20.23 -0.83
N GLU A 271 -39.45 20.61 -1.75
CA GLU A 271 -39.61 19.92 -3.05
C GLU A 271 -38.31 20.00 -3.87
N LEU A 272 -37.69 21.18 -3.95
CA LEU A 272 -36.41 21.32 -4.66
C LEU A 272 -35.28 20.50 -4.02
N ARG A 273 -35.18 20.49 -2.71
CA ARG A 273 -34.21 19.64 -2.00
C ARG A 273 -34.51 18.17 -2.15
N TYR A 274 -35.78 17.81 -2.18
CA TYR A 274 -36.22 16.42 -2.41
C TYR A 274 -35.87 15.96 -3.82
N GLU A 275 -35.91 16.84 -4.82
CA GLU A 275 -35.47 16.56 -6.19
C GLU A 275 -33.96 16.50 -6.34
N GLU A 276 -33.19 17.24 -5.49
CA GLU A 276 -31.72 17.15 -5.48
C GLU A 276 -31.19 15.85 -4.86
N ILE A 277 -31.93 15.24 -3.92
CA ILE A 277 -31.52 14.00 -3.25
C ILE A 277 -31.32 12.84 -4.24
N PRO A 278 -32.23 12.55 -5.19
CA PRO A 278 -32.01 11.51 -6.18
C PRO A 278 -30.82 11.76 -7.09
N LEU A 279 -30.57 13.03 -7.47
CA LEU A 279 -29.42 13.40 -8.29
C LEU A 279 -28.10 13.18 -7.57
N ASN A 280 -28.04 13.55 -6.28
CA ASN A 280 -26.88 13.31 -5.44
C ASN A 280 -26.70 11.81 -5.15
N PHE A 281 -27.81 11.07 -4.97
CA PHE A 281 -27.76 9.60 -4.82
C PHE A 281 -27.29 8.91 -6.11
N GLU A 282 -27.80 9.33 -7.26
CA GLU A 282 -27.38 8.79 -8.57
C GLU A 282 -25.89 9.09 -8.84
N SER A 283 -25.42 10.27 -8.44
CA SER A 283 -24.00 10.65 -8.54
C SER A 283 -23.12 9.80 -7.62
N ALA A 284 -23.56 9.60 -6.38
CA ALA A 284 -22.88 8.74 -5.42
C ALA A 284 -22.89 7.26 -5.86
N GLU A 285 -24.00 6.80 -6.45
CA GLU A 285 -24.09 5.44 -6.97
C GLU A 285 -23.23 5.23 -8.22
N LYS A 286 -23.14 6.22 -9.11
CA LYS A 286 -22.21 6.21 -10.24
C LYS A 286 -20.75 6.17 -9.76
N LEU A 287 -20.44 6.95 -8.73
CA LEU A 287 -19.11 6.94 -8.10
C LEU A 287 -18.82 5.57 -7.46
N ARG A 288 -19.75 5.03 -6.69
CA ARG A 288 -19.66 3.68 -6.11
C ARG A 288 -19.39 2.63 -7.18
N LYS A 289 -20.19 2.66 -8.27
CA LYS A 289 -20.04 1.73 -9.39
C LYS A 289 -18.71 1.88 -10.10
N SER A 290 -18.23 3.12 -10.28
CA SER A 290 -16.91 3.39 -10.84
C SER A 290 -15.77 2.88 -9.93
N ILE A 291 -15.93 3.04 -8.62
CA ILE A 291 -14.95 2.50 -7.64
C ILE A 291 -15.01 0.96 -7.63
N GLU A 292 -16.18 0.36 -7.70
CA GLU A 292 -16.36 -1.10 -7.82
C GLU A 292 -15.72 -1.64 -9.09
N GLU A 293 -15.95 -1.00 -10.25
CA GLU A 293 -15.34 -1.36 -11.53
C GLU A 293 -13.80 -1.23 -11.49
N GLN A 294 -13.28 -0.21 -10.81
CA GLN A 294 -11.84 -0.06 -10.60
C GLN A 294 -11.27 -1.12 -9.63
N LEU A 295 -12.06 -1.51 -8.63
CA LEU A 295 -11.70 -2.57 -7.68
C LEU A 295 -11.75 -3.97 -8.32
N GLU A 296 -12.70 -4.24 -9.21
CA GLU A 296 -12.77 -5.50 -9.99
C GLU A 296 -11.59 -5.63 -10.96
N GLY A 297 -11.15 -4.52 -11.55
CA GLY A 297 -9.97 -4.49 -12.43
C GLY A 297 -8.65 -4.82 -11.73
N LEU A 298 -8.59 -4.67 -10.42
CA LEU A 298 -7.49 -5.07 -9.56
C LEU A 298 -7.83 -6.42 -8.95
N GLN A 299 -7.46 -7.52 -9.58
CA GLN A 299 -7.78 -8.93 -9.23
C GLN A 299 -7.55 -9.35 -7.76
N THR A 300 -7.13 -8.45 -6.88
CA THR A 300 -6.79 -8.68 -5.48
C THR A 300 -7.90 -8.33 -4.47
N PHE A 301 -9.06 -7.79 -4.89
CA PHE A 301 -10.04 -7.23 -3.94
C PHE A 301 -11.29 -8.07 -3.70
N HIS A 302 -11.24 -9.35 -3.99
CA HIS A 302 -12.44 -10.21 -4.07
C HIS A 302 -13.21 -10.45 -2.76
N ASN A 303 -12.78 -9.95 -1.60
CA ASN A 303 -13.43 -10.31 -0.31
C ASN A 303 -13.57 -9.19 0.72
N ASN A 304 -13.84 -7.95 0.32
CA ASN A 304 -14.10 -6.93 1.35
C ASN A 304 -15.61 -6.68 1.59
N ALA A 305 -16.27 -7.68 2.19
CA ALA A 305 -17.68 -7.62 2.59
C ALA A 305 -17.99 -6.40 3.49
N GLN A 306 -17.05 -5.96 4.32
CA GLN A 306 -17.23 -4.81 5.23
C GLN A 306 -17.36 -3.48 4.49
N PHE A 307 -16.73 -3.31 3.34
CA PHE A 307 -16.86 -2.08 2.56
C PHE A 307 -18.23 -2.00 1.87
N ILE A 308 -18.68 -3.10 1.28
CA ILE A 308 -19.99 -3.19 0.65
C ILE A 308 -21.11 -3.00 1.69
N GLU A 309 -20.95 -3.55 2.89
CA GLU A 309 -21.89 -3.37 4.00
C GLU A 309 -21.98 -1.91 4.46
N LYS A 310 -20.87 -1.20 4.56
CA LYS A 310 -20.87 0.23 4.91
C LYS A 310 -21.50 1.10 3.82
N LEU A 311 -21.23 0.82 2.55
CA LEU A 311 -21.90 1.52 1.43
C LEU A 311 -23.41 1.26 1.41
N HIS A 312 -23.83 0.04 1.71
CA HIS A 312 -25.25 -0.32 1.81
C HIS A 312 -25.94 0.40 2.98
N THR A 313 -25.22 0.56 4.11
CA THR A 313 -25.70 1.29 5.28
C THR A 313 -25.87 2.78 4.99
N ILE A 314 -24.94 3.39 4.26
CA ILE A 314 -25.05 4.79 3.80
C ILE A 314 -26.24 4.96 2.86
N GLY A 315 -26.41 4.04 1.91
CA GLY A 315 -27.55 4.05 0.98
C GLY A 315 -28.90 3.91 1.70
N SER A 316 -29.00 3.06 2.71
CA SER A 316 -30.23 2.88 3.50
C SER A 316 -30.54 4.08 4.39
N LEU A 317 -29.54 4.75 4.94
CA LEU A 317 -29.71 5.99 5.73
C LEU A 317 -30.28 7.13 4.85
N TYR A 318 -29.84 7.23 3.58
CA TYR A 318 -30.40 8.22 2.63
C TYR A 318 -31.82 7.89 2.15
N SER A 319 -32.25 6.64 2.23
CA SER A 319 -33.62 6.26 1.85
C SER A 319 -34.67 6.47 2.95
N HIS A 320 -34.21 6.83 4.17
CA HIS A 320 -35.07 7.09 5.34
C HIS A 320 -35.18 8.58 5.72
N ILE A 321 -34.52 9.46 4.98
CA ILE A 321 -34.67 10.92 5.06
C ILE A 321 -35.58 11.39 3.92
#